data_212b0a7a26661f4964208cb2b81f8d0d
#
_entry.id   212b0a7a26661f4964208cb2b81f8d0d
#
_cell.length_a   1.000
_cell.length_b   1.000
_cell.length_c   1.000
_cell.angle_alpha   90.00
_cell.angle_beta   90.00
_cell.angle_gamma   90.00
#
_symmetry.space_group_name_H-M   'P 1'
#
loop_
_entity.id
_entity.type
_entity.pdbx_description
1 polymer ?
#
loop_
_entity_poly.entity_id
_entity_poly.type
_entity_poly.pdbx_seq_one_letter_code
_entity_poly.pdbx_strand_id
1 'polypeptide(L)'
;MTAKTAATRARKTSSIFKDAKSFSGFSVNNLEKAREFYGQTLGLKVSEGKQGLELSLAGGTSIFLYPKPNHTPASFTVLNFPVKDIEEAVEELTTLGVKLEKYNQPELKTDERGIMKGPGMQIAWFKDPAGNILSVLQGGG
;
A
#
# COMPACT_ATOMS: atom_id res chain seq x y z
N MET A 1 29.52 -24.06 -24.12
CA MET A 1 29.18 -22.66 -24.08
C MET A 1 30.38 -21.82 -23.72
N THR A 2 30.55 -20.81 -24.40
CA THR A 2 31.71 -19.96 -24.25
C THR A 2 31.35 -18.74 -23.40
N ALA A 3 32.38 -18.07 -22.88
CA ALA A 3 32.18 -16.82 -22.17
C ALA A 3 31.48 -15.78 -23.05
N LYS A 4 31.82 -15.78 -24.34
CA LYS A 4 31.20 -14.86 -25.26
C LYS A 4 29.71 -15.10 -25.38
N THR A 5 29.28 -16.35 -25.47
CA THR A 5 27.87 -16.65 -25.53
C THR A 5 27.18 -16.32 -24.22
N ALA A 6 27.86 -16.54 -23.09
CA ALA A 6 27.30 -16.18 -21.79
C ALA A 6 27.09 -14.67 -21.70
N ALA A 7 28.08 -13.88 -22.15
CA ALA A 7 27.95 -12.43 -22.13
C ALA A 7 26.78 -11.96 -23.00
N THR A 8 26.63 -12.57 -24.17
CA THR A 8 25.54 -12.24 -25.08
C THR A 8 24.20 -12.55 -24.41
N ARG A 9 24.11 -13.71 -23.76
CA ARG A 9 22.89 -14.11 -23.07
C ARG A 9 22.55 -13.17 -21.91
N ALA A 10 23.59 -12.75 -21.18
CA ALA A 10 23.37 -11.86 -20.04
C ALA A 10 22.78 -10.52 -20.45
N ARG A 11 22.99 -10.12 -21.70
CA ARG A 11 22.47 -8.85 -22.18
C ARG A 11 21.10 -8.95 -22.81
N LYS A 12 20.58 -10.16 -22.96
CA LYS A 12 19.24 -10.33 -23.48
C LYS A 12 18.21 -9.88 -22.48
N THR A 13 17.26 -9.09 -22.95
CA THR A 13 16.11 -8.70 -22.16
C THR A 13 15.11 -9.84 -22.17
N SER A 14 14.61 -10.20 -21.00
CA SER A 14 13.60 -11.23 -20.89
C SER A 14 12.24 -10.66 -21.25
N SER A 15 11.51 -11.33 -22.15
CA SER A 15 10.14 -10.93 -22.45
C SER A 15 9.16 -11.47 -21.44
N ILE A 16 9.54 -12.50 -20.66
CA ILE A 16 8.64 -13.10 -19.69
C ILE A 16 8.19 -12.06 -18.66
N PHE A 17 9.13 -11.33 -18.08
CA PHE A 17 8.79 -10.37 -17.05
C PHE A 17 8.14 -9.11 -17.62
N LYS A 18 8.59 -8.69 -18.78
CA LYS A 18 8.02 -7.51 -19.42
C LYS A 18 6.55 -7.70 -19.77
N ASP A 19 6.19 -8.91 -20.16
CA ASP A 19 4.83 -9.20 -20.59
C ASP A 19 3.94 -9.74 -19.47
N ALA A 20 4.49 -9.96 -18.28
CA ALA A 20 3.71 -10.46 -17.14
C ALA A 20 2.86 -9.33 -16.56
N LYS A 21 1.59 -9.62 -16.31
CA LYS A 21 0.69 -8.67 -15.66
C LYS A 21 0.88 -8.75 -14.16
N SER A 22 1.88 -8.03 -13.69
CA SER A 22 2.29 -8.07 -12.29
C SER A 22 1.26 -7.43 -11.38
N PHE A 23 1.16 -7.94 -10.17
CA PHE A 23 0.35 -7.34 -9.12
C PHE A 23 1.10 -7.48 -7.81
N SER A 24 0.77 -6.62 -6.86
CA SER A 24 1.37 -6.66 -5.52
C SER A 24 0.43 -7.34 -4.56
N GLY A 25 0.97 -7.78 -3.43
CA GLY A 25 0.15 -8.38 -2.40
C GLY A 25 0.80 -8.26 -1.04
N PHE A 26 0.01 -8.38 0.01
CA PHE A 26 0.54 -8.44 1.35
C PHE A 26 -0.39 -9.28 2.23
N SER A 27 0.15 -9.73 3.35
CA SER A 27 -0.61 -10.62 4.21
C SER A 27 -1.40 -9.85 5.26
N VAL A 28 -2.43 -10.53 5.76
CA VAL A 28 -3.22 -10.04 6.88
C VAL A 28 -3.43 -11.23 7.83
N ASN A 29 -3.82 -10.94 9.05
CA ASN A 29 -4.07 -12.00 10.02
C ASN A 29 -5.54 -12.39 10.11
N ASN A 30 -6.43 -11.62 9.51
CA ASN A 30 -7.87 -11.88 9.57
C ASN A 30 -8.54 -11.30 8.32
N LEU A 31 -8.97 -12.19 7.41
CA LEU A 31 -9.56 -11.74 6.16
C LEU A 31 -10.88 -11.01 6.34
N GLU A 32 -11.68 -11.40 7.33
CA GLU A 32 -12.96 -10.76 7.59
C GLU A 32 -12.77 -9.30 7.97
N LYS A 33 -11.84 -9.04 8.89
CA LYS A 33 -11.55 -7.68 9.31
C LYS A 33 -10.93 -6.87 8.18
N ALA A 34 -10.11 -7.49 7.36
CA ALA A 34 -9.53 -6.81 6.20
C ALA A 34 -10.62 -6.43 5.20
N ARG A 35 -11.56 -7.34 4.95
CA ARG A 35 -12.66 -7.06 4.03
C ARG A 35 -13.50 -5.89 4.50
N GLU A 36 -13.80 -5.85 5.79
CA GLU A 36 -14.55 -4.74 6.37
C GLU A 36 -13.80 -3.43 6.25
N PHE A 37 -12.52 -3.45 6.57
CA PHE A 37 -11.72 -2.23 6.55
C PHE A 37 -11.58 -1.67 5.14
N TYR A 38 -11.12 -2.50 4.21
CA TYR A 38 -10.87 -2.03 2.85
C TYR A 38 -12.17 -1.79 2.08
N GLY A 39 -13.17 -2.62 2.29
CA GLY A 39 -14.43 -2.51 1.57
C GLY A 39 -15.40 -1.51 2.16
N GLN A 40 -15.63 -1.57 3.47
CA GLN A 40 -16.62 -0.71 4.10
C GLN A 40 -16.03 0.59 4.60
N THR A 41 -14.91 0.54 5.29
CA THR A 41 -14.32 1.76 5.84
C THR A 41 -13.69 2.61 4.76
N LEU A 42 -12.82 2.03 3.93
CA LEU A 42 -12.15 2.80 2.88
C LEU A 42 -12.97 2.89 1.59
N GLY A 43 -13.99 2.05 1.44
CA GLY A 43 -14.87 2.13 0.29
C GLY A 43 -14.26 1.57 -0.99
N LEU A 44 -13.26 0.72 -0.90
CA LEU A 44 -12.66 0.10 -2.09
C LEU A 44 -13.51 -1.07 -2.55
N LYS A 45 -13.37 -1.40 -3.84
CA LYS A 45 -14.02 -2.59 -4.37
C LYS A 45 -13.19 -3.81 -3.97
N VAL A 46 -13.82 -4.73 -3.23
CA VAL A 46 -13.15 -5.92 -2.73
C VAL A 46 -13.85 -7.14 -3.32
N SER A 47 -13.08 -8.04 -3.90
CA SER A 47 -13.58 -9.30 -4.43
C SER A 47 -12.97 -10.44 -3.64
N GLU A 48 -13.78 -11.48 -3.37
CA GLU A 48 -13.29 -12.64 -2.64
C GLU A 48 -12.90 -13.75 -3.61
N GLY A 49 -11.75 -14.35 -3.36
CA GLY A 49 -11.28 -15.49 -4.10
C GLY A 49 -11.04 -16.65 -3.16
N LYS A 50 -10.58 -17.78 -3.72
CA LYS A 50 -10.34 -18.97 -2.94
C LYS A 50 -9.22 -18.81 -1.92
N GLN A 51 -8.26 -17.94 -2.21
CA GLN A 51 -7.05 -17.83 -1.40
C GLN A 51 -6.88 -16.49 -0.72
N GLY A 52 -7.84 -15.59 -0.89
CA GLY A 52 -7.75 -14.28 -0.27
C GLY A 52 -8.68 -13.28 -0.91
N LEU A 53 -8.35 -12.03 -0.76
CA LEU A 53 -9.14 -10.92 -1.27
C LEU A 53 -8.37 -10.19 -2.34
N GLU A 54 -9.09 -9.62 -3.30
CA GLU A 54 -8.51 -8.74 -4.29
C GLU A 54 -9.10 -7.35 -4.12
N LEU A 55 -8.24 -6.36 -3.93
CA LEU A 55 -8.64 -4.97 -3.90
C LEU A 55 -8.49 -4.40 -5.29
N SER A 56 -9.56 -3.84 -5.85
CA SER A 56 -9.48 -3.17 -7.14
C SER A 56 -9.24 -1.69 -6.89
N LEU A 57 -8.15 -1.17 -7.43
CA LEU A 57 -7.74 0.21 -7.23
C LEU A 57 -7.99 1.03 -8.48
N ALA A 58 -8.04 2.34 -8.30
CA ALA A 58 -8.15 3.24 -9.44
C ALA A 58 -6.94 3.04 -10.35
N GLY A 59 -7.14 3.18 -11.66
CA GLY A 59 -6.07 2.98 -12.62
C GLY A 59 -5.92 1.57 -13.12
N GLY A 60 -6.80 0.66 -12.67
CA GLY A 60 -6.79 -0.72 -13.16
C GLY A 60 -5.81 -1.64 -12.47
N THR A 61 -5.18 -1.20 -11.38
CA THR A 61 -4.30 -2.05 -10.61
C THR A 61 -5.07 -2.78 -9.53
N SER A 62 -4.51 -3.87 -9.03
CA SER A 62 -5.12 -4.62 -7.94
C SER A 62 -4.06 -5.04 -6.94
N ILE A 63 -4.53 -5.29 -5.72
CA ILE A 63 -3.70 -5.76 -4.62
C ILE A 63 -4.32 -7.05 -4.11
N PHE A 64 -3.50 -8.06 -3.90
CA PHE A 64 -3.95 -9.33 -3.36
C PHE A 64 -3.65 -9.39 -1.86
N LEU A 65 -4.68 -9.63 -1.05
CA LEU A 65 -4.54 -9.82 0.40
C LEU A 65 -4.75 -11.29 0.73
N TYR A 66 -3.84 -11.87 1.49
CA TYR A 66 -3.94 -13.28 1.83
C TYR A 66 -3.75 -13.50 3.33
N PRO A 67 -4.42 -14.52 3.88
CA PRO A 67 -4.27 -14.80 5.31
C PRO A 67 -2.95 -15.52 5.56
N LYS A 68 -2.27 -15.11 6.62
CA LYS A 68 -1.01 -15.74 7.00
C LYS A 68 -1.02 -15.94 8.51
N PRO A 69 -0.98 -17.20 8.99
CA PRO A 69 -1.08 -17.46 10.44
C PRO A 69 0.00 -16.75 11.25
N ASN A 70 1.19 -16.62 10.70
CA ASN A 70 2.29 -15.93 11.38
C ASN A 70 2.52 -14.55 10.77
N HIS A 71 1.44 -13.86 10.41
CA HIS A 71 1.54 -12.52 9.83
C HIS A 71 2.30 -11.57 10.73
N THR A 72 3.25 -10.86 10.14
CA THR A 72 3.99 -9.79 10.79
C THR A 72 3.91 -8.59 9.84
N PRO A 73 3.38 -7.46 10.27
CA PRO A 73 3.29 -6.31 9.38
C PRO A 73 4.66 -5.78 9.01
N ALA A 74 4.78 -5.26 7.81
CA ALA A 74 6.00 -4.63 7.36
C ALA A 74 6.24 -3.34 8.15
N SER A 75 7.50 -2.97 8.26
CA SER A 75 7.87 -1.73 8.95
C SER A 75 7.85 -0.52 8.01
N PHE A 76 7.32 -0.69 6.82
CA PHE A 76 7.26 0.35 5.80
C PHE A 76 5.88 0.39 5.17
N THR A 77 5.58 1.46 4.42
CA THR A 77 4.29 1.65 3.78
C THR A 77 4.10 0.63 2.65
N VAL A 78 3.02 -0.13 2.71
CA VAL A 78 2.75 -1.15 1.70
C VAL A 78 1.75 -0.68 0.63
N LEU A 79 1.01 0.40 0.89
CA LEU A 79 0.02 0.90 -0.06
C LEU A 79 -0.14 2.39 0.15
N ASN A 80 -0.02 3.15 -0.94
CA ASN A 80 -0.10 4.61 -0.90
C ASN A 80 -1.28 5.09 -1.74
N PHE A 81 -2.05 6.01 -1.20
CA PHE A 81 -3.20 6.60 -1.88
C PHE A 81 -2.91 8.07 -2.19
N PRO A 82 -2.59 8.41 -3.45
CA PRO A 82 -2.46 9.82 -3.82
C PRO A 82 -3.83 10.50 -3.74
N VAL A 83 -3.88 11.66 -3.12
CA VAL A 83 -5.12 12.41 -2.96
C VAL A 83 -4.90 13.85 -3.39
N LYS A 84 -5.97 14.55 -3.71
CA LYS A 84 -5.89 15.96 -4.11
C LYS A 84 -5.71 16.88 -2.94
N ASP A 85 -6.31 16.54 -1.80
CA ASP A 85 -6.31 17.38 -0.60
C ASP A 85 -6.10 16.48 0.60
N ILE A 86 -4.90 16.51 1.16
CA ILE A 86 -4.56 15.60 2.27
C ILE A 86 -5.29 15.98 3.55
N GLU A 87 -5.58 17.25 3.77
CA GLU A 87 -6.30 17.65 4.96
C GLU A 87 -7.72 17.09 4.96
N GLU A 88 -8.36 17.12 3.79
CA GLU A 88 -9.67 16.52 3.63
C GLU A 88 -9.62 15.01 3.81
N ALA A 89 -8.60 14.37 3.26
CA ALA A 89 -8.44 12.91 3.40
C ALA A 89 -8.23 12.50 4.86
N VAL A 90 -7.40 13.25 5.58
CA VAL A 90 -7.14 12.97 7.00
C VAL A 90 -8.40 13.18 7.82
N GLU A 91 -9.15 14.24 7.52
CA GLU A 91 -10.41 14.49 8.21
C GLU A 91 -11.42 13.37 7.96
N GLU A 92 -11.51 12.91 6.72
CA GLU A 92 -12.41 11.81 6.39
C GLU A 92 -12.01 10.52 7.11
N LEU A 93 -10.71 10.20 7.12
CA LEU A 93 -10.24 9.02 7.84
C LEU A 93 -10.58 9.11 9.33
N THR A 94 -10.37 10.28 9.93
CA THR A 94 -10.69 10.49 11.33
C THR A 94 -12.17 10.30 11.60
N THR A 95 -13.01 10.83 10.72
CA THR A 95 -14.47 10.68 10.84
C THR A 95 -14.88 9.23 10.75
N LEU A 96 -14.19 8.45 9.94
CA LEU A 96 -14.46 7.01 9.79
C LEU A 96 -13.90 6.18 10.93
N GLY A 97 -13.24 6.80 11.89
CA GLY A 97 -12.68 6.09 13.05
C GLY A 97 -11.29 5.53 12.82
N VAL A 98 -10.63 5.94 11.74
CA VAL A 98 -9.27 5.50 11.45
C VAL A 98 -8.29 6.42 12.16
N LYS A 99 -7.37 5.82 12.91
CA LYS A 99 -6.38 6.59 13.67
C LYS A 99 -5.17 6.89 12.79
N LEU A 100 -4.80 8.17 12.73
CA LEU A 100 -3.58 8.57 12.03
C LEU A 100 -2.38 8.32 12.94
N GLU A 101 -1.30 7.78 12.35
CA GLU A 101 -0.08 7.53 13.08
C GLU A 101 0.66 8.84 13.29
N LYS A 102 1.32 8.98 14.43
CA LYS A 102 2.08 10.18 14.73
C LYS A 102 3.52 9.80 15.02
N TYR A 103 4.45 10.52 14.40
CA TYR A 103 5.87 10.26 14.54
C TYR A 103 6.57 11.52 15.02
N ASN A 104 7.57 11.34 15.87
CA ASN A 104 8.36 12.45 16.39
C ASN A 104 9.82 12.02 16.44
N GLN A 105 10.43 11.87 15.27
CA GLN A 105 11.81 11.46 15.11
C GLN A 105 12.54 12.53 14.31
N PRO A 106 13.88 12.57 14.38
CA PRO A 106 14.62 13.63 13.67
C PRO A 106 14.31 13.70 12.18
N GLU A 107 14.16 12.57 11.50
CA GLU A 107 13.90 12.53 10.07
C GLU A 107 12.42 12.40 9.74
N LEU A 108 11.56 12.23 10.74
CA LEU A 108 10.15 11.92 10.47
C LEU A 108 9.29 12.53 11.56
N LYS A 109 8.74 13.71 11.28
CA LYS A 109 7.88 14.40 12.23
C LYS A 109 6.53 14.69 11.59
N THR A 110 5.48 14.26 12.25
CA THR A 110 4.12 14.58 11.85
C THR A 110 3.58 15.69 12.75
N ASP A 111 2.63 16.45 12.24
CA ASP A 111 1.96 17.46 13.04
C ASP A 111 0.90 16.79 13.93
N GLU A 112 0.10 17.60 14.62
CA GLU A 112 -0.91 17.09 15.52
C GLU A 112 -2.01 16.31 14.83
N ARG A 113 -2.16 16.46 13.53
CA ARG A 113 -3.13 15.73 12.72
C ARG A 113 -2.53 14.50 12.05
N GLY A 114 -1.22 14.28 12.23
CA GLY A 114 -0.53 13.16 11.63
C GLY A 114 0.05 13.45 10.26
N ILE A 115 0.09 14.71 9.84
CA ILE A 115 0.60 15.06 8.52
C ILE A 115 2.06 15.48 8.61
N MET A 116 2.88 14.87 7.76
CA MET A 116 4.28 15.29 7.58
C MET A 116 4.35 16.14 6.31
N LYS A 117 4.93 17.33 6.42
CA LYS A 117 5.09 18.23 5.30
C LYS A 117 6.54 18.28 4.88
N GLY A 118 6.77 18.03 3.60
CA GLY A 118 8.09 18.15 2.99
C GLY A 118 8.02 19.02 1.76
N PRO A 119 9.15 19.26 1.09
CA PRO A 119 9.16 20.08 -0.12
C PRO A 119 8.29 19.46 -1.21
N GLY A 120 7.19 20.14 -1.54
CA GLY A 120 6.29 19.68 -2.60
C GLY A 120 5.48 18.44 -2.29
N MET A 121 5.51 17.96 -1.04
CA MET A 121 4.78 16.74 -0.71
C MET A 121 4.28 16.78 0.73
N GLN A 122 3.11 16.21 0.94
CA GLN A 122 2.56 16.01 2.27
C GLN A 122 2.08 14.57 2.34
N ILE A 123 2.28 13.92 3.50
CA ILE A 123 1.92 12.52 3.65
C ILE A 123 1.44 12.26 5.08
N ALA A 124 0.49 11.34 5.22
CA ALA A 124 -0.01 10.90 6.51
C ALA A 124 -0.18 9.40 6.47
N TRP A 125 0.06 8.73 7.60
CA TRP A 125 0.05 7.28 7.69
C TRP A 125 -1.04 6.78 8.60
N PHE A 126 -1.55 5.60 8.28
CA PHE A 126 -2.51 4.91 9.11
C PHE A 126 -2.30 3.41 8.93
N LYS A 127 -2.95 2.61 9.75
CA LYS A 127 -2.77 1.16 9.70
C LYS A 127 -4.08 0.46 9.41
N ASP A 128 -3.98 -0.69 8.75
CA ASP A 128 -5.13 -1.57 8.62
C ASP A 128 -5.26 -2.41 9.90
N PRO A 129 -6.32 -3.23 10.03
CA PRO A 129 -6.49 -4.04 11.26
C PRO A 129 -5.37 -5.03 11.52
N ALA A 130 -4.59 -5.39 10.50
CA ALA A 130 -3.48 -6.33 10.65
C ALA A 130 -2.16 -5.61 10.97
N GLY A 131 -2.19 -4.28 11.12
CA GLY A 131 -0.99 -3.50 11.41
C GLY A 131 -0.21 -3.08 10.20
N ASN A 132 -0.67 -3.40 8.99
CA ASN A 132 0.01 -2.95 7.77
C ASN A 132 -0.08 -1.44 7.64
N ILE A 133 1.01 -0.81 7.22
CA ILE A 133 1.09 0.64 7.14
C ILE A 133 0.66 1.12 5.77
N LEU A 134 -0.30 2.04 5.76
CA LEU A 134 -0.83 2.65 4.55
C LEU A 134 -0.61 4.15 4.63
N SER A 135 -0.73 4.85 3.51
CA SER A 135 -0.59 6.30 3.52
C SER A 135 -1.58 6.97 2.58
N VAL A 136 -1.87 8.23 2.88
CA VAL A 136 -2.43 9.18 1.91
C VAL A 136 -1.36 10.23 1.67
N LEU A 137 -1.21 10.68 0.43
CA LEU A 137 -0.19 11.69 0.11
C LEU A 137 -0.69 12.65 -0.95
N GLN A 138 -0.21 13.87 -0.86
CA GLN A 138 -0.54 14.95 -1.79
C GLN A 138 0.74 15.51 -2.37
N GLY A 139 0.79 15.65 -3.69
CA GLY A 139 1.98 16.13 -4.38
C GLY A 139 3.02 15.02 -4.52
N GLY A 140 4.23 15.40 -4.96
CA GLY A 140 5.34 14.45 -5.01
C GLY A 140 5.25 13.37 -6.06
N GLY A 141 4.35 13.53 -7.01
CA GLY A 141 4.11 12.48 -7.99
C GLY A 141 4.58 12.77 -9.37
#